data_267dbc7a9a2dbefd0fda6be5e74ddc4e
#
_entry.id   267dbc7a9a2dbefd0fda6be5e74ddc4e
#
_cell.length_a   1.000
_cell.length_b   1.000
_cell.length_c   1.000
_cell.angle_alpha   90.00
_cell.angle_beta   90.00
_cell.angle_gamma   90.00
#
_symmetry.space_group_name_H-M   'P 1'
#
loop_
_entity.id
_entity.type
_entity.pdbx_description
1 polymer ?
#
loop_
_entity_poly.entity_id
_entity_poly.type
_entity_poly.pdbx_seq_one_letter_code
_entity_poly.pdbx_strand_id
1 'polypeptide(L)'
;MAGASPAGAHPASDDATAPPWATERAVFRRPDPLAGLLLVLAGLAAVASLLLRWLDDDPATGLDWVGRGFDEFGDLVGTGLWQPLVIVLGGAVLLVLGVPMLLPARSHRVWGGIALVVGGLVCWAVLVPLIAADWDLGAFGPGFWCAIAVAVLGLLGGLKALLTRPRYGTEPARG
;
A
#
# COMPACT_ATOMS: atom_id res chain seq x y z
N MET A 1 -15.15 -55.66 -56.92
CA MET A 1 -15.08 -54.19 -57.03
C MET A 1 -14.83 -53.67 -55.65
N ALA A 2 -13.56 -53.33 -55.32
CA ALA A 2 -13.14 -52.81 -54.02
C ALA A 2 -12.93 -51.30 -54.16
N GLY A 3 -13.75 -50.55 -53.44
CA GLY A 3 -13.63 -49.08 -53.36
C GLY A 3 -12.57 -48.71 -52.34
N ALA A 4 -11.49 -48.09 -52.77
CA ALA A 4 -10.46 -47.53 -51.95
C ALA A 4 -10.98 -46.18 -51.41
N SER A 5 -11.07 -46.05 -50.08
CA SER A 5 -11.31 -44.81 -49.42
C SER A 5 -10.05 -43.93 -49.46
N PRO A 6 -10.12 -42.65 -49.84
CA PRO A 6 -8.96 -41.79 -49.75
C PRO A 6 -8.68 -41.45 -48.31
N ALA A 7 -7.43 -41.67 -47.87
CA ALA A 7 -6.89 -41.22 -46.58
C ALA A 7 -7.02 -39.72 -46.46
N GLY A 8 -7.75 -39.26 -45.42
CA GLY A 8 -7.89 -37.87 -45.10
C GLY A 8 -6.51 -37.27 -44.71
N ALA A 9 -6.05 -36.34 -45.51
CA ALA A 9 -4.91 -35.53 -45.18
C ALA A 9 -5.28 -34.69 -43.94
N HIS A 10 -4.64 -34.96 -42.80
CA HIS A 10 -4.66 -34.03 -41.68
C HIS A 10 -4.01 -32.72 -42.14
N PRO A 11 -4.68 -31.60 -42.00
CA PRO A 11 -3.99 -30.33 -42.18
C PRO A 11 -2.87 -30.27 -41.15
N ALA A 12 -1.63 -30.11 -41.61
CA ALA A 12 -0.49 -29.79 -40.76
C ALA A 12 -0.84 -28.52 -40.00
N SER A 13 -0.84 -28.62 -38.68
CA SER A 13 -1.08 -27.48 -37.80
C SER A 13 -0.04 -26.39 -38.10
N ASP A 14 -0.51 -25.24 -38.54
CA ASP A 14 0.29 -24.01 -38.77
C ASP A 14 0.93 -23.41 -37.50
N ASP A 15 0.98 -24.20 -36.42
CA ASP A 15 1.56 -23.78 -35.15
C ASP A 15 3.09 -23.59 -35.13
N ALA A 16 3.77 -24.00 -36.23
CA ALA A 16 5.23 -23.94 -36.31
C ALA A 16 5.79 -22.56 -36.71
N THR A 17 4.94 -21.61 -37.09
CA THR A 17 5.36 -20.30 -37.61
C THR A 17 5.08 -19.13 -36.68
N ALA A 18 4.54 -19.36 -35.49
CA ALA A 18 4.37 -18.29 -34.49
C ALA A 18 5.76 -17.82 -34.01
N PRO A 19 6.11 -16.56 -34.21
CA PRO A 19 7.41 -16.04 -33.78
C PRO A 19 7.58 -16.17 -32.25
N PRO A 20 8.80 -16.42 -31.74
CA PRO A 20 9.05 -16.73 -30.34
C PRO A 20 8.57 -15.63 -29.37
N TRP A 21 8.36 -14.38 -29.85
CA TRP A 21 7.78 -13.30 -29.06
C TRP A 21 6.24 -13.36 -28.96
N ALA A 22 5.56 -14.14 -29.80
CA ALA A 22 4.10 -14.29 -29.73
C ALA A 22 3.62 -15.10 -28.51
N THR A 23 4.54 -15.75 -27.80
CA THR A 23 4.28 -16.49 -26.55
C THR A 23 4.46 -15.65 -25.28
N GLU A 24 4.82 -14.37 -25.39
CA GLU A 24 4.76 -13.45 -24.24
C GLU A 24 3.28 -13.18 -23.89
N ARG A 25 2.70 -14.14 -23.18
CA ARG A 25 1.39 -13.97 -22.57
C ARG A 25 1.44 -12.76 -21.67
N ALA A 26 0.69 -11.73 -22.04
CA ALA A 26 0.50 -10.56 -21.19
C ALA A 26 -0.08 -11.06 -19.85
N VAL A 27 0.78 -11.12 -18.83
CA VAL A 27 0.39 -11.53 -17.49
C VAL A 27 -0.41 -10.39 -16.90
N PHE A 28 -1.73 -10.40 -17.08
CA PHE A 28 -2.64 -9.48 -16.41
C PHE A 28 -2.74 -9.91 -14.95
N ARG A 29 -2.10 -9.15 -14.06
CA ARG A 29 -2.28 -9.33 -12.63
C ARG A 29 -3.63 -8.74 -12.22
N ARG A 30 -4.39 -9.52 -11.46
CA ARG A 30 -5.60 -9.00 -10.83
C ARG A 30 -5.24 -7.92 -9.82
N PRO A 31 -6.05 -6.84 -9.72
CA PRO A 31 -5.90 -5.82 -8.68
C PRO A 31 -5.93 -6.49 -7.30
N ASP A 32 -5.18 -5.95 -6.33
CA ASP A 32 -5.31 -6.34 -4.92
C ASP A 32 -6.14 -5.26 -4.18
N PRO A 33 -7.48 -5.32 -4.28
CA PRO A 33 -8.34 -4.27 -3.75
C PRO A 33 -8.24 -4.15 -2.23
N LEU A 34 -7.92 -5.24 -1.54
CA LEU A 34 -7.82 -5.25 -0.09
C LEU A 34 -6.56 -4.51 0.38
N ALA A 35 -5.41 -4.75 -0.25
CA ALA A 35 -4.19 -4.02 0.07
C ALA A 35 -4.35 -2.52 -0.24
N GLY A 36 -4.89 -2.19 -1.43
CA GLY A 36 -5.18 -0.81 -1.81
C GLY A 36 -6.14 -0.11 -0.84
N LEU A 37 -7.22 -0.79 -0.43
CA LEU A 37 -8.18 -0.26 0.53
C LEU A 37 -7.54 0.03 1.89
N LEU A 38 -6.71 -0.88 2.42
CA LEU A 38 -6.02 -0.67 3.70
C LEU A 38 -5.10 0.55 3.64
N LEU A 39 -4.36 0.76 2.54
CA LEU A 39 -3.49 1.91 2.37
C LEU A 39 -4.28 3.22 2.22
N VAL A 40 -5.40 3.20 1.50
CA VAL A 40 -6.29 4.37 1.40
C VAL A 40 -6.89 4.72 2.76
N LEU A 41 -7.34 3.74 3.53
CA LEU A 41 -7.83 3.95 4.89
C LEU A 41 -6.75 4.50 5.81
N ALA A 42 -5.49 4.05 5.68
CA ALA A 42 -4.35 4.62 6.40
C ALA A 42 -4.18 6.10 6.09
N GLY A 43 -4.26 6.49 4.82
CA GLY A 43 -4.19 7.89 4.41
C GLY A 43 -5.35 8.73 4.95
N LEU A 44 -6.57 8.20 4.95
CA LEU A 44 -7.74 8.88 5.53
C LEU A 44 -7.60 9.04 7.05
N ALA A 45 -7.08 8.03 7.75
CA ALA A 45 -6.77 8.12 9.16
C ALA A 45 -5.72 9.20 9.46
N ALA A 46 -4.72 9.40 8.58
CA ALA A 46 -3.75 10.47 8.71
C ALA A 46 -4.41 11.86 8.57
N VAL A 47 -5.35 12.02 7.63
CA VAL A 47 -6.13 13.26 7.50
C VAL A 47 -6.97 13.51 8.75
N ALA A 48 -7.63 12.48 9.28
CA ALA A 48 -8.38 12.61 10.53
C ALA A 48 -7.48 12.98 11.72
N SER A 49 -6.28 12.40 11.79
CA SER A 49 -5.27 12.73 12.81
C SER A 49 -4.86 14.20 12.80
N LEU A 50 -4.82 14.85 11.62
CA LEU A 50 -4.54 16.30 11.50
C LEU A 50 -5.61 17.17 12.14
N LEU A 51 -6.86 16.76 12.07
CA LEU A 51 -8.00 17.56 12.52
C LEU A 51 -8.34 17.34 14.00
N LEU A 52 -7.75 16.33 14.62
CA LEU A 52 -8.05 15.94 15.99
C LEU A 52 -6.90 16.31 16.94
N ARG A 53 -7.23 16.45 18.23
CA ARG A 53 -6.22 16.70 19.28
C ARG A 53 -5.35 15.46 19.47
N TRP A 54 -4.06 15.69 19.66
CA TRP A 54 -3.08 14.61 19.86
C TRP A 54 -2.83 14.26 21.31
N LEU A 55 -2.88 15.28 22.19
CA LEU A 55 -2.77 15.13 23.63
C LEU A 55 -4.11 15.43 24.26
N ASP A 56 -4.39 14.84 25.40
CA ASP A 56 -5.65 15.07 26.10
C ASP A 56 -5.66 16.43 26.80
N ASP A 57 -4.52 16.83 27.36
CA ASP A 57 -4.34 18.08 28.09
C ASP A 57 -4.01 19.30 27.21
N ASP A 58 -3.66 19.09 25.91
CA ASP A 58 -3.32 20.16 24.97
C ASP A 58 -4.44 20.31 23.91
N PRO A 59 -5.04 21.49 23.74
CA PRO A 59 -6.05 21.74 22.73
C PRO A 59 -5.50 21.71 21.29
N ALA A 60 -4.17 21.69 21.11
CA ALA A 60 -3.53 21.71 19.80
C ALA A 60 -3.92 20.48 18.96
N THR A 61 -4.28 20.73 17.72
CA THR A 61 -4.59 19.71 16.73
C THR A 61 -3.32 19.16 16.08
N GLY A 62 -3.44 18.05 15.36
CA GLY A 62 -2.33 17.53 14.55
C GLY A 62 -1.82 18.55 13.52
N LEU A 63 -2.70 19.42 13.00
CA LEU A 63 -2.31 20.49 12.08
C LEU A 63 -1.42 21.54 12.75
N ASP A 64 -1.72 21.92 14.01
CA ASP A 64 -0.91 22.85 14.76
C ASP A 64 0.49 22.28 15.06
N TRP A 65 0.56 20.98 15.37
CA TRP A 65 1.83 20.27 15.58
C TRP A 65 2.68 20.21 14.31
N VAL A 66 2.05 19.93 13.16
CA VAL A 66 2.73 19.92 11.86
C VAL A 66 3.21 21.33 11.50
N GLY A 67 2.38 22.37 11.74
CA GLY A 67 2.76 23.76 11.52
C GLY A 67 4.01 24.16 12.32
N ARG A 68 4.03 23.87 13.63
CA ARG A 68 5.22 24.08 14.49
C ARG A 68 6.45 23.35 13.96
N GLY A 69 6.28 22.11 13.44
CA GLY A 69 7.39 21.35 12.84
C GLY A 69 7.98 22.00 11.60
N PHE A 70 7.18 22.73 10.81
CA PHE A 70 7.70 23.51 9.68
C PHE A 70 8.40 24.80 10.15
N ASP A 71 7.90 25.46 11.18
CA ASP A 71 8.48 26.69 11.72
C ASP A 71 9.84 26.39 12.40
N GLU A 72 9.96 25.23 13.06
CA GLU A 72 11.17 24.81 13.81
C GLU A 72 11.96 23.73 13.06
N PHE A 73 11.97 23.78 11.71
CA PHE A 73 12.59 22.75 10.88
C PHE A 73 14.07 22.47 11.21
N GLY A 74 14.78 23.45 11.74
CA GLY A 74 16.20 23.31 12.14
C GLY A 74 16.44 22.46 13.39
N ASP A 75 15.41 22.25 14.25
CA ASP A 75 15.51 21.49 15.50
C ASP A 75 14.41 20.44 15.67
N LEU A 76 13.95 19.86 14.59
CA LEU A 76 12.88 18.85 14.57
C LEU A 76 13.13 17.66 15.49
N VAL A 77 14.39 17.24 15.60
CA VAL A 77 14.77 16.07 16.40
C VAL A 77 14.80 16.41 17.89
N GLY A 78 15.33 17.59 18.25
CA GLY A 78 15.41 18.05 19.63
C GLY A 78 14.03 18.34 20.23
N THR A 79 13.12 18.88 19.42
CA THR A 79 11.74 19.24 19.84
C THR A 79 10.74 18.09 19.74
N GLY A 80 11.11 16.97 19.08
CA GLY A 80 10.19 15.85 18.85
C GLY A 80 9.14 16.11 17.75
N LEU A 81 9.18 17.26 17.09
CA LEU A 81 8.21 17.66 16.07
C LEU A 81 8.32 16.86 14.74
N TRP A 82 9.38 16.07 14.59
CA TRP A 82 9.51 15.17 13.43
C TRP A 82 8.46 14.06 13.40
N GLN A 83 7.92 13.65 14.55
CA GLN A 83 6.96 12.55 14.66
C GLN A 83 5.63 12.88 13.95
N PRO A 84 4.94 14.00 14.24
CA PRO A 84 3.75 14.41 13.49
C PRO A 84 3.98 14.53 11.99
N LEU A 85 5.13 15.09 11.59
CA LEU A 85 5.48 15.23 10.18
C LEU A 85 5.60 13.86 9.47
N VAL A 86 6.32 12.90 10.09
CA VAL A 86 6.48 11.56 9.53
C VAL A 86 5.14 10.84 9.42
N ILE A 87 4.26 10.97 10.41
CA ILE A 87 2.94 10.32 10.40
C ILE A 87 2.07 10.87 9.28
N VAL A 88 2.03 12.19 9.12
CA VAL A 88 1.18 12.84 8.11
C VAL A 88 1.72 12.63 6.71
N LEU A 89 3.02 12.86 6.50
CA LEU A 89 3.65 12.64 5.19
C LEU A 89 3.62 11.16 4.83
N GLY A 90 3.89 10.28 5.78
CA GLY A 90 3.78 8.84 5.59
C GLY A 90 2.37 8.41 5.21
N GLY A 91 1.35 8.94 5.90
CA GLY A 91 -0.05 8.70 5.57
C GLY A 91 -0.43 9.20 4.17
N ALA A 92 0.06 10.38 3.77
CA ALA A 92 -0.14 10.89 2.41
C ALA A 92 0.51 9.99 1.35
N VAL A 93 1.73 9.51 1.60
CA VAL A 93 2.40 8.56 0.71
C VAL A 93 1.63 7.24 0.64
N LEU A 94 1.15 6.70 1.77
CA LEU A 94 0.34 5.48 1.78
C LEU A 94 -0.95 5.64 0.99
N LEU A 95 -1.61 6.80 1.06
CA LEU A 95 -2.79 7.12 0.26
C LEU A 95 -2.48 7.08 -1.24
N VAL A 96 -1.39 7.76 -1.64
CA VAL A 96 -0.94 7.80 -3.05
C VAL A 96 -0.57 6.40 -3.56
N LEU A 97 0.06 5.57 -2.71
CA LEU A 97 0.41 4.19 -3.05
C LEU A 97 -0.82 3.27 -3.10
N GLY A 98 -1.84 3.54 -2.29
CA GLY A 98 -3.06 2.75 -2.23
C GLY A 98 -3.93 2.85 -3.49
N VAL A 99 -4.04 4.06 -4.06
CA VAL A 99 -4.88 4.31 -5.25
C VAL A 99 -4.48 3.46 -6.46
N PRO A 100 -3.19 3.39 -6.89
CA PRO A 100 -2.80 2.54 -8.01
C PRO A 100 -2.99 1.04 -7.74
N MET A 101 -2.99 0.60 -6.46
CA MET A 101 -3.21 -0.81 -6.12
C MET A 101 -4.66 -1.25 -6.31
N LEU A 102 -5.61 -0.30 -6.35
CA LEU A 102 -7.00 -0.56 -6.71
C LEU A 102 -7.17 -0.79 -8.22
N LEU A 103 -6.20 -0.36 -9.04
CA LEU A 103 -6.20 -0.51 -10.48
C LEU A 103 -5.40 -1.74 -10.91
N PRO A 104 -5.73 -2.37 -12.05
CA PRO A 104 -4.95 -3.47 -12.59
C PRO A 104 -3.58 -2.97 -13.08
N ALA A 105 -2.49 -3.33 -12.40
CA ALA A 105 -1.14 -2.90 -12.72
C ALA A 105 -0.13 -4.06 -12.74
N ARG A 106 0.95 -3.87 -13.52
CA ARG A 106 1.97 -4.91 -13.79
C ARG A 106 2.81 -5.34 -12.57
N SER A 107 2.97 -4.48 -11.54
CA SER A 107 3.85 -4.79 -10.41
C SER A 107 3.38 -4.12 -9.11
N HIS A 108 2.72 -4.90 -8.24
CA HIS A 108 2.33 -4.42 -6.91
C HIS A 108 3.40 -4.67 -5.83
N ARG A 109 4.42 -5.52 -6.10
CA ARG A 109 5.43 -5.88 -5.09
C ARG A 109 6.31 -4.71 -4.67
N VAL A 110 6.76 -3.91 -5.64
CA VAL A 110 7.60 -2.72 -5.36
C VAL A 110 6.81 -1.72 -4.52
N TRP A 111 5.57 -1.44 -4.92
CA TRP A 111 4.67 -0.55 -4.20
C TRP A 111 4.37 -1.06 -2.78
N GLY A 112 4.16 -2.37 -2.63
CA GLY A 112 3.99 -3.01 -1.32
C GLY A 112 5.24 -2.91 -0.45
N GLY A 113 6.43 -3.04 -1.02
CA GLY A 113 7.70 -2.86 -0.32
C GLY A 113 7.87 -1.43 0.19
N ILE A 114 7.60 -0.43 -0.66
CA ILE A 114 7.64 0.99 -0.28
C ILE A 114 6.62 1.27 0.82
N ALA A 115 5.38 0.78 0.66
CA ALA A 115 4.33 0.95 1.66
C ALA A 115 4.71 0.34 3.01
N LEU A 116 5.40 -0.81 3.03
CA LEU A 116 5.87 -1.44 4.25
C LEU A 116 6.96 -0.61 4.94
N VAL A 117 7.91 -0.07 4.18
CA VAL A 117 8.97 0.81 4.73
C VAL A 117 8.35 2.08 5.32
N VAL A 118 7.44 2.73 4.59
CA VAL A 118 6.73 3.92 5.08
C VAL A 118 5.89 3.59 6.31
N GLY A 119 5.13 2.49 6.29
CA GLY A 119 4.36 2.02 7.45
C GLY A 119 5.24 1.73 8.67
N GLY A 120 6.44 1.19 8.46
CA GLY A 120 7.45 0.97 9.51
C GLY A 120 7.97 2.28 10.11
N LEU A 121 8.23 3.29 9.27
CA LEU A 121 8.64 4.63 9.74
C LEU A 121 7.52 5.31 10.53
N VAL A 122 6.27 5.22 10.08
CA VAL A 122 5.11 5.73 10.82
C VAL A 122 4.94 4.99 12.14
N CYS A 123 5.08 3.67 12.14
CA CYS A 123 5.04 2.86 13.36
C CYS A 123 6.11 3.30 14.37
N TRP A 124 7.33 3.54 13.91
CA TRP A 124 8.40 4.06 14.74
C TRP A 124 8.07 5.43 15.31
N ALA A 125 7.54 6.36 14.47
CA ALA A 125 7.15 7.69 14.91
C ALA A 125 6.03 7.68 15.95
N VAL A 126 5.14 6.69 15.93
CA VAL A 126 4.09 6.48 16.95
C VAL A 126 4.66 5.84 18.22
N LEU A 127 5.59 4.91 18.09
CA LEU A 127 6.16 4.21 19.25
C LEU A 127 7.02 5.11 20.14
N VAL A 128 7.74 6.09 19.57
CA VAL A 128 8.62 6.96 20.35
C VAL A 128 7.86 7.75 21.44
N PRO A 129 6.79 8.50 21.14
CA PRO A 129 6.03 9.20 22.18
C PRO A 129 5.32 8.24 23.14
N LEU A 130 4.89 7.05 22.66
CA LEU A 130 4.23 6.06 23.50
C LEU A 130 5.19 5.47 24.55
N ILE A 131 6.45 5.23 24.17
CA ILE A 131 7.51 4.79 25.10
C ILE A 131 7.85 5.93 26.06
N ALA A 132 7.94 7.17 25.58
CA ALA A 132 8.24 8.33 26.42
C ALA A 132 7.15 8.61 27.47
N ALA A 133 5.91 8.21 27.19
CA ALA A 133 4.78 8.30 28.13
C ALA A 133 4.60 7.04 29.00
N ASP A 134 5.62 6.17 29.09
CA ASP A 134 5.54 4.91 29.87
C ASP A 134 4.29 4.05 29.54
N TRP A 135 3.85 4.10 28.28
CA TRP A 135 2.65 3.40 27.79
C TRP A 135 1.33 3.91 28.37
N ASP A 136 1.33 5.11 28.95
CA ASP A 136 0.09 5.75 29.42
C ASP A 136 -0.74 6.22 28.22
N LEU A 137 -1.69 5.38 27.82
CA LEU A 137 -2.60 5.66 26.71
C LEU A 137 -3.61 6.77 27.05
N GLY A 138 -3.81 7.08 28.34
CA GLY A 138 -4.71 8.13 28.80
C GLY A 138 -4.19 9.55 28.51
N ALA A 139 -2.88 9.70 28.32
CA ALA A 139 -2.26 11.00 27.99
C ALA A 139 -2.54 11.44 26.53
N PHE A 140 -3.02 10.51 25.66
CA PHE A 140 -3.18 10.76 24.24
C PHE A 140 -4.63 10.99 23.83
N GLY A 141 -4.84 12.04 23.04
CA GLY A 141 -6.12 12.39 22.46
C GLY A 141 -6.48 11.53 21.21
N PRO A 142 -7.69 11.73 20.66
CA PRO A 142 -8.20 10.94 19.53
C PRO A 142 -7.36 11.04 18.27
N GLY A 143 -6.62 12.14 18.05
CA GLY A 143 -5.70 12.29 16.91
C GLY A 143 -4.57 11.30 16.93
N PHE A 144 -4.02 11.00 18.11
CA PHE A 144 -2.95 10.00 18.25
C PHE A 144 -3.46 8.57 18.00
N TRP A 145 -4.68 8.26 18.36
CA TRP A 145 -5.31 6.97 18.02
C TRP A 145 -5.47 6.79 16.51
N CYS A 146 -5.80 7.89 15.80
CA CYS A 146 -5.78 7.87 14.34
C CYS A 146 -4.36 7.63 13.79
N ALA A 147 -3.32 8.21 14.41
CA ALA A 147 -1.93 7.96 14.03
C ALA A 147 -1.52 6.49 14.22
N ILE A 148 -1.95 5.85 15.31
CA ILE A 148 -1.80 4.39 15.51
C ILE A 148 -2.47 3.61 14.37
N ALA A 149 -3.70 4.01 13.99
CA ALA A 149 -4.41 3.38 12.89
C ALA A 149 -3.65 3.50 11.55
N VAL A 150 -3.00 4.65 11.27
CA VAL A 150 -2.13 4.83 10.09
C VAL A 150 -1.02 3.78 10.08
N ALA A 151 -0.32 3.61 11.21
CA ALA A 151 0.77 2.64 11.32
C ALA A 151 0.29 1.21 11.08
N VAL A 152 -0.78 0.79 11.75
CA VAL A 152 -1.33 -0.57 11.65
C VAL A 152 -1.84 -0.86 10.25
N LEU A 153 -2.66 0.03 9.68
CA LEU A 153 -3.23 -0.15 8.34
C LEU A 153 -2.14 -0.10 7.25
N GLY A 154 -1.14 0.78 7.41
CA GLY A 154 0.00 0.87 6.50
C GLY A 154 0.84 -0.40 6.49
N LEU A 155 1.17 -0.95 7.65
CA LEU A 155 1.90 -2.21 7.78
C LEU A 155 1.09 -3.40 7.23
N LEU A 156 -0.18 -3.52 7.57
CA LEU A 156 -1.05 -4.60 7.08
C LEU A 156 -1.24 -4.52 5.56
N GLY A 157 -1.46 -3.32 5.02
CA GLY A 157 -1.61 -3.10 3.58
C GLY A 157 -0.33 -3.43 2.82
N GLY A 158 0.83 -2.94 3.30
CA GLY A 158 2.14 -3.22 2.71
C GLY A 158 2.50 -4.71 2.76
N LEU A 159 2.30 -5.36 3.91
CA LEU A 159 2.54 -6.78 4.09
C LEU A 159 1.63 -7.63 3.19
N LYS A 160 0.34 -7.29 3.13
CA LYS A 160 -0.62 -7.96 2.25
C LYS A 160 -0.19 -7.87 0.79
N ALA A 161 0.22 -6.67 0.33
CA ALA A 161 0.68 -6.47 -1.05
C ALA A 161 1.94 -7.28 -1.38
N LEU A 162 2.87 -7.45 -0.42
CA LEU A 162 4.07 -8.27 -0.58
C LEU A 162 3.76 -9.77 -0.64
N LEU A 163 2.84 -10.25 0.20
CA LEU A 163 2.49 -11.66 0.32
C LEU A 163 1.57 -12.15 -0.81
N THR A 164 0.94 -11.25 -1.56
CA THR A 164 0.08 -11.61 -2.68
C THR A 164 0.91 -12.21 -3.81
N ARG A 165 0.77 -13.53 -4.01
CA ARG A 165 1.46 -14.28 -5.08
C ARG A 165 0.87 -13.88 -6.45
N PRO A 166 1.71 -13.75 -7.50
CA PRO A 166 1.22 -13.58 -8.86
C PRO A 166 0.41 -14.81 -9.26
N ARG A 167 -0.87 -14.61 -9.53
CA ARG A 167 -1.71 -15.66 -10.11
C ARG A 167 -1.61 -15.53 -11.63
N TYR A 168 -1.06 -16.55 -12.29
CA TYR A 168 -1.06 -16.65 -13.74
C TYR A 168 -2.48 -17.03 -14.17
N GLY A 169 -3.16 -16.13 -14.88
CA GLY A 169 -4.44 -16.46 -15.50
C GLY A 169 -4.15 -17.26 -16.79
N THR A 170 -4.64 -18.47 -16.86
CA THR A 170 -4.81 -19.16 -18.15
C THR A 170 -6.01 -18.50 -18.83
N GLU A 171 -5.78 -17.89 -19.99
CA GLU A 171 -6.86 -17.42 -20.84
C GLU A 171 -7.74 -18.60 -21.21
N PRO A 172 -9.09 -18.54 -21.00
CA PRO A 172 -9.97 -19.60 -21.49
C PRO A 172 -9.84 -19.62 -23.01
N ALA A 173 -9.52 -20.79 -23.57
CA ALA A 173 -9.55 -21.02 -25.00
C ALA A 173 -10.92 -20.60 -25.52
N ARG A 174 -10.96 -19.58 -26.38
CA ARG A 174 -12.16 -19.22 -27.12
C ARG A 174 -12.46 -20.36 -28.05
N GLY A 175 -13.49 -21.16 -27.74
CA GLY A 175 -14.10 -22.11 -28.63
C GLY A 175 -14.92 -21.43 -29.72
#